data_e5b5102f8acee75ecc8de828add9eed0
#
_entry.id   e5b5102f8acee75ecc8de828add9eed0
#
_cell.length_a   1.000
_cell.length_b   1.000
_cell.length_c   1.000
_cell.angle_alpha   90.00
_cell.angle_beta   90.00
_cell.angle_gamma   90.00
#
_symmetry.space_group_name_H-M   'P 1'
#
loop_
_entity.id
_entity.type
_entity.pdbx_description
1 polymer ?
#
loop_
_entity_poly.entity_id
_entity_poly.type
_entity_poly.pdbx_seq_one_letter_code
_entity_poly.pdbx_strand_id
1 'polypeptide(L)' 'MIEYKWVLCPVCGNKTRIKIREITELKYFPLHCPKCKQETLINVLNFNIAIIKEPDA' A
#
# COMPACT_ATOMS: atom_id res chain seq x y z
N MET A 1 -18.21 14.61 2.22
CA MET A 1 -16.85 14.79 1.73
C MET A 1 -16.16 13.45 1.62
N ILE A 2 -15.42 13.25 0.57
CA ILE A 2 -14.69 12.00 0.38
C ILE A 2 -13.26 12.22 0.85
N GLU A 3 -12.88 11.45 1.85
CA GLU A 3 -11.51 11.48 2.31
C GLU A 3 -10.73 10.34 1.68
N TYR A 4 -9.50 10.64 1.30
CA TYR A 4 -8.61 9.61 0.80
C TYR A 4 -7.21 9.84 1.32
N LYS A 5 -6.43 8.79 1.32
CA LYS A 5 -5.10 8.82 1.87
C LYS A 5 -4.13 8.21 0.87
N TRP A 6 -2.98 8.84 0.72
CA TRP A 6 -1.94 8.30 -0.12
C TRP A 6 -1.26 7.12 0.56
N VAL A 7 -1.01 6.09 -0.21
CA VAL A 7 -0.27 4.94 0.28
C VAL A 7 1.22 5.24 0.16
N LEU A 8 1.95 5.07 1.25
CA LEU A 8 3.38 5.29 1.26
C LEU A 8 4.12 3.98 1.07
N CYS A 9 5.26 4.07 0.40
CA CYS A 9 6.11 2.91 0.21
C CYS A 9 6.74 2.49 1.54
N PRO A 10 6.62 1.23 1.93
CA PRO A 10 7.22 0.77 3.19
C PRO A 10 8.73 0.64 3.12
N VAL A 11 9.31 0.73 1.94
CA VAL A 11 10.75 0.60 1.76
C VAL A 11 11.44 1.95 1.82
N CYS A 12 11.00 2.89 1.00
CA CYS A 12 11.64 4.20 0.94
C CYS A 12 10.84 5.31 1.60
N GLY A 13 9.58 5.05 1.95
CA GLY A 13 8.74 6.03 2.64
C GLY A 13 8.18 7.14 1.77
N ASN A 14 8.39 7.09 0.48
CA ASN A 14 7.87 8.09 -0.43
C ASN A 14 6.43 7.79 -0.81
N LYS A 15 5.71 8.83 -1.23
CA LYS A 15 4.35 8.65 -1.70
C LYS A 15 4.34 7.83 -2.99
N THR A 16 3.47 6.85 -3.03
CA THR A 16 3.22 6.13 -4.27
C THR A 16 2.08 6.83 -5.00
N ARG A 17 1.69 6.30 -6.14
CA ARG A 17 0.61 6.90 -6.92
C ARG A 17 -0.74 6.31 -6.58
N ILE A 18 -0.81 5.62 -5.48
CA ILE A 18 -2.03 4.92 -5.08
C ILE A 18 -2.71 5.66 -3.95
N LYS A 19 -4.00 5.91 -4.12
CA LYS A 19 -4.84 6.52 -3.10
C LYS A 19 -5.86 5.51 -2.61
N ILE A 20 -6.15 5.55 -1.33
CA ILE A 20 -7.16 4.69 -0.73
C ILE A 20 -8.19 5.54 -0.01
N ARG A 21 -9.38 5.00 0.13
CA ARG A 21 -10.47 5.64 0.85
C ARG A 21 -10.80 4.79 2.08
N GLU A 22 -11.66 5.34 2.92
CA GLU A 22 -12.12 4.61 4.10
C GLU A 22 -12.79 3.29 3.73
N ILE A 23 -13.51 3.29 2.62
CA ILE A 23 -14.22 2.10 2.15
C ILE A 23 -13.35 1.18 1.29
N THR A 24 -12.13 1.58 1.03
CA THR A 24 -11.24 0.77 0.20
C THR A 24 -10.78 -0.46 0.96
N GLU A 25 -10.95 -1.59 0.33
CA GLU A 25 -10.51 -2.87 0.89
C GLU A 25 -9.67 -3.58 -0.14
N LEU A 26 -8.43 -3.87 0.21
CA LEU A 26 -7.50 -4.55 -0.67
C LEU A 26 -6.86 -5.72 0.06
N LYS A 27 -6.68 -6.81 -0.66
CA LYS A 27 -6.00 -7.99 -0.13
C LYS A 27 -4.92 -8.40 -1.10
N TYR A 28 -3.71 -8.62 -0.58
CA TYR A 28 -2.57 -9.04 -1.39
C TYR A 28 -2.36 -8.11 -2.58
N PHE A 29 -2.49 -6.82 -2.33
CA PHE A 29 -2.32 -5.84 -3.38
C PHE A 29 -0.84 -5.58 -3.63
N PRO A 30 -0.36 -5.76 -4.88
CA PRO A 30 1.04 -5.51 -5.19
C PRO A 30 1.29 -4.00 -5.28
N LEU A 31 1.91 -3.45 -4.26
CA LEU A 31 2.26 -2.04 -4.23
C LEU A 31 3.61 -1.85 -4.89
N HIS A 32 3.61 -1.17 -6.01
CA HIS A 32 4.84 -0.90 -6.74
C HIS A 32 5.27 0.54 -6.49
N CYS A 33 6.50 0.73 -6.03
CA CYS A 33 7.05 2.04 -5.80
C CYS A 33 7.94 2.43 -6.97
N PRO A 34 7.63 3.53 -7.67
CA PRO A 34 8.47 3.95 -8.80
C PRO A 34 9.80 4.56 -8.34
N LYS A 35 9.92 4.91 -7.07
CA LYS A 35 11.14 5.51 -6.55
C LYS A 35 12.22 4.48 -6.27
N CYS A 36 11.86 3.46 -5.51
CA CYS A 36 12.82 2.42 -5.16
C CYS A 36 12.68 1.17 -6.02
N LYS A 37 11.66 1.16 -6.88
CA LYS A 37 11.39 0.05 -7.81
C LYS A 37 11.20 -1.29 -7.10
N GLN A 38 10.66 -1.22 -5.89
CA GLN A 38 10.35 -2.41 -5.12
C GLN A 38 8.86 -2.68 -5.14
N GLU A 39 8.50 -3.93 -5.08
CA GLU A 39 7.11 -4.35 -5.03
C GLU A 39 6.85 -5.03 -3.69
N THR A 40 5.78 -4.63 -3.05
CA THR A 40 5.43 -5.15 -1.73
C THR A 40 3.95 -5.48 -1.69
N LEU A 41 3.61 -6.63 -1.15
CA LEU A 41 2.21 -7.00 -0.98
C LEU A 41 1.67 -6.34 0.29
N ILE A 42 0.53 -5.70 0.16
CA ILE A 42 -0.11 -5.04 1.29
C ILE A 42 -1.58 -5.40 1.37
N ASN A 43 -2.13 -5.29 2.58
CA ASN A 43 -3.55 -5.34 2.82
C ASN A 43 -4.02 -3.96 3.25
N VAL A 44 -5.17 -3.55 2.76
CA VAL A 44 -5.75 -2.26 3.15
C VAL A 44 -7.18 -2.48 3.61
N LEU A 45 -7.50 -1.91 4.76
CA LEU A 45 -8.86 -1.94 5.31
C LEU A 45 -9.04 -0.73 6.22
N ASN A 46 -10.08 0.07 5.93
CA ASN A 46 -10.41 1.25 6.75
C ASN A 46 -9.20 2.13 7.04
N PHE A 47 -8.45 2.48 6.00
CA PHE A 47 -7.23 3.27 6.10
C PHE A 47 -6.07 2.56 6.80
N ASN A 48 -6.26 1.32 7.22
CA ASN A 48 -5.20 0.55 7.83
C ASN A 48 -4.43 -0.20 6.75
N ILE A 49 -3.14 -0.01 6.73
CA ILE A 49 -2.27 -0.64 5.75
C ILE A 49 -1.38 -1.62 6.48
N ALA A 50 -1.48 -2.88 6.11
CA ALA A 50 -0.67 -3.94 6.68
C ALA A 50 0.27 -4.47 5.61
N ILE A 51 1.52 -4.64 5.97
CA ILE A 51 2.53 -5.17 5.05
C ILE A 51 2.55 -6.68 5.19
N ILE A 52 2.44 -7.37 4.06
CA ILE A 52 2.48 -8.83 4.04
C ILE A 52 3.89 -9.23 3.65
N LYS A 53 4.55 -9.92 4.55
CA LYS A 53 5.84 -10.51 4.24
C LYS A 53 5.63 -11.96 3.89
N GLU A 54 5.88 -12.30 2.66
CA GLU A 54 5.84 -13.68 2.28
C GLU A 54 7.09 -14.39 2.76
N PRO A 55 6.95 -15.54 3.37
CA PRO A 55 8.14 -16.33 3.68
C PRO A 55 8.80 -16.69 2.37
N ASP A 56 10.03 -16.32 2.28
CA ASP A 56 10.79 -16.58 1.07
C ASP A 56 10.88 -18.08 0.86
N ALA A 57 10.34 -18.51 -0.23
CA ALA A 57 10.35 -19.92 -0.54
C ALA A 57 11.71 -20.36 -1.07
#